data_9051b090bda97d0d3e1a8be437025049
#
_entry.id   9051b090bda97d0d3e1a8be437025049
#
_cell.length_a   1.000
_cell.length_b   1.000
_cell.length_c   1.000
_cell.angle_alpha   90.00
_cell.angle_beta   90.00
_cell.angle_gamma   90.00
#
_symmetry.space_group_name_H-M   'P 1'
#
loop_
_entity.id
_entity.type
_entity.pdbx_description
1 polymer ?
#
loop_
_entity_poly.entity_id
_entity_poly.type
_entity_poly.pdbx_seq_one_letter_code
_entity_poly.pdbx_strand_id
1 'polypeptide(L)'
;MKKMLLLVFSAVCLASCSLKEVISNVFSPSSTNNFDLDPVTEIKTDTSSTDYDKELDDEEIETPDSFDGENKTAITDSGDYYFEGEVGAIDIKKNLEVYLFFNGVTINSDAGVALASGKDSKVYIVLQNGSENSITNNFDDTNAIHCKGELHISGNGTLNVESKQKNGIKVGTDFYVSGENVKLNVTGANHAIASRSVTVNKSTINVVAKAKDGFQLECDDVTEFTKEQGFAYFVDANITADTYGDGVQAASYIYVSGGEMNIKTRGDFVSYSTSNMTTYGLETDDFKFVKSGSSYKRVAKDEIRTLNSNYYAFTQSVKGLKAGAIEDSSGNDITTGDYEIAIAHLAKIIIDSSDDCIHTNYGKVTLESCNLELKTMDDGVHADYNLSINNSSIQINDSYEGLEGANVTINGDNTNIVSYSSDDGINAASDLVSQTNITINAGYLRIYANGDGVDANTALYFKGGTTIVEGPGSGNGSLDADKIYFQGGIVFACSTSGMTEQMTATQGTFVYQGSSMASNKIISITDSSNNPLFSYTLKQSCNQLIFSHADLKVGSSYNIMADSSKVTTISMTSTLTKVGTSGGGGGGHGGQGGRL
;
A
#
# COMPACT_ATOMS: atom_id res chain seq x y z
N MET A 1 -7.47 11.94 43.21
CA MET A 1 -7.56 12.63 41.95
C MET A 1 -7.09 11.71 40.81
N LYS A 2 -7.82 10.65 40.54
CA LYS A 2 -7.61 9.69 39.43
C LYS A 2 -8.94 9.02 39.10
N LYS A 3 -9.98 9.77 38.76
CA LYS A 3 -11.29 9.25 38.30
C LYS A 3 -12.08 10.32 37.53
N MET A 4 -11.43 11.07 36.63
CA MET A 4 -12.12 12.08 35.83
C MET A 4 -11.52 12.25 34.44
N LEU A 5 -11.10 11.14 33.82
CA LEU A 5 -10.61 11.17 32.45
C LEU A 5 -11.21 10.05 31.55
N LEU A 6 -12.33 9.46 31.97
CA LEU A 6 -12.98 8.38 31.22
C LEU A 6 -14.44 8.67 30.84
N LEU A 7 -14.86 9.92 30.85
CA LEU A 7 -16.25 10.29 30.58
C LEU A 7 -16.40 11.45 29.58
N VAL A 8 -15.36 11.74 28.78
CA VAL A 8 -15.42 12.75 27.71
C VAL A 8 -15.38 12.11 26.30
N PHE A 9 -15.15 10.82 26.20
CA PHE A 9 -15.08 10.13 24.89
C PHE A 9 -16.41 9.57 24.38
N SER A 10 -17.49 9.66 25.12
CA SER A 10 -18.79 9.13 24.70
C SER A 10 -19.86 10.20 24.38
N ALA A 11 -19.47 11.46 24.29
CA ALA A 11 -20.42 12.54 24.03
C ALA A 11 -20.06 13.46 22.86
N VAL A 12 -19.11 13.09 22.01
CA VAL A 12 -18.68 13.87 20.82
C VAL A 12 -19.11 13.22 19.49
N CYS A 13 -19.78 12.09 19.52
CA CYS A 13 -20.29 11.44 18.31
C CYS A 13 -21.70 11.87 17.87
N LEU A 14 -22.24 12.95 18.40
CA LEU A 14 -23.59 13.41 18.07
C LEU A 14 -23.60 14.91 17.73
N ALA A 15 -22.78 15.31 16.79
CA ALA A 15 -22.97 16.55 16.03
C ALA A 15 -22.19 16.42 14.74
N SER A 16 -22.84 16.66 13.63
CA SER A 16 -22.33 16.73 12.26
C SER A 16 -20.92 17.34 12.16
N CYS A 17 -19.90 16.59 12.51
CA CYS A 17 -18.52 16.92 12.19
C CYS A 17 -18.21 16.36 10.81
N SER A 18 -17.85 17.22 9.89
CA SER A 18 -17.30 16.81 8.60
C SER A 18 -16.06 15.95 8.84
N LEU A 19 -15.80 14.98 8.00
CA LEU A 19 -14.58 14.15 8.05
C LEU A 19 -13.31 15.02 8.10
N LYS A 20 -13.36 16.23 7.52
CA LYS A 20 -12.35 17.27 7.62
C LYS A 20 -12.04 17.67 9.06
N GLU A 21 -13.04 17.84 9.95
CA GLU A 21 -12.81 18.18 11.35
C GLU A 21 -12.24 17.00 12.14
N VAL A 22 -12.65 15.77 11.82
CA VAL A 22 -12.07 14.56 12.44
C VAL A 22 -10.62 14.39 11.99
N ILE A 23 -10.33 14.55 10.72
CA ILE A 23 -8.97 14.45 10.17
C ILE A 23 -8.09 15.59 10.68
N SER A 24 -8.55 16.86 10.66
CA SER A 24 -7.76 18.00 11.11
C SER A 24 -7.46 17.98 12.61
N ASN A 25 -8.34 17.43 13.44
CA ASN A 25 -8.14 17.34 14.90
C ASN A 25 -7.21 16.18 15.33
N VAL A 26 -7.05 15.16 14.50
CA VAL A 26 -6.16 14.02 14.77
C VAL A 26 -4.76 14.25 14.20
N PHE A 27 -4.64 14.99 13.11
CA PHE A 27 -3.39 15.38 12.50
C PHE A 27 -2.87 16.74 12.96
N SER A 28 -3.19 17.22 14.17
CA SER A 28 -2.54 18.40 14.74
C SER A 28 -1.08 18.06 15.08
N PRO A 29 -0.11 18.39 14.25
CA PRO A 29 1.27 18.01 14.49
C PRO A 29 1.92 18.94 15.50
N SER A 30 2.70 18.37 16.38
CA SER A 30 3.77 19.09 17.08
C SER A 30 5.03 19.25 16.21
N SER A 31 4.96 19.10 14.89
CA SER A 31 6.06 19.38 13.96
C SER A 31 5.54 19.71 12.57
N THR A 32 5.99 20.77 12.08
CA THR A 32 5.97 21.54 10.84
C THR A 32 5.87 20.83 9.48
N ASN A 33 5.17 19.72 9.35
CA ASN A 33 4.68 19.26 8.07
C ASN A 33 3.17 19.53 8.05
N ASN A 34 2.79 20.61 7.40
CA ASN A 34 1.41 20.88 7.09
C ASN A 34 0.93 19.76 6.15
N PHE A 35 0.27 18.75 6.73
CA PHE A 35 -0.69 17.97 5.95
C PHE A 35 -1.89 18.87 5.72
N ASP A 36 -1.80 19.77 4.73
CA ASP A 36 -2.96 20.38 4.13
C ASP A 36 -3.66 19.28 3.33
N LEU A 37 -4.37 18.42 4.03
CA LEU A 37 -5.44 17.66 3.41
C LEU A 37 -6.50 18.71 3.09
N ASP A 38 -6.42 19.30 1.90
CA ASP A 38 -7.51 20.09 1.37
C ASP A 38 -8.80 19.28 1.53
N PRO A 39 -9.84 19.90 1.99
CA PRO A 39 -11.05 19.22 2.31
C PRO A 39 -11.58 18.53 1.06
N VAL A 40 -11.74 17.24 1.15
CA VAL A 40 -12.85 16.63 0.44
C VAL A 40 -14.07 17.41 0.91
N THR A 41 -14.63 18.18 0.01
CA THR A 41 -15.89 18.87 0.22
C THR A 41 -16.86 17.81 0.73
N GLU A 42 -17.28 17.91 1.98
CA GLU A 42 -18.21 17.04 2.66
C GLU A 42 -18.32 15.66 2.02
N ILE A 43 -17.57 14.66 2.54
CA ILE A 43 -18.07 13.31 2.38
C ILE A 43 -19.45 13.40 3.01
N LYS A 44 -20.48 13.44 2.19
CA LYS A 44 -21.84 13.19 2.64
C LYS A 44 -21.91 11.71 3.01
N THR A 45 -21.21 11.37 4.07
CA THR A 45 -21.61 10.26 4.87
C THR A 45 -22.89 10.78 5.51
N ASP A 46 -24.02 10.48 4.93
CA ASP A 46 -25.26 10.48 5.66
C ASP A 46 -25.16 9.34 6.65
N THR A 47 -24.31 9.56 7.65
CA THR A 47 -24.06 8.69 8.79
C THR A 47 -24.86 9.20 9.98
N SER A 48 -25.95 9.88 9.73
CA SER A 48 -26.94 9.96 10.77
C SER A 48 -27.47 8.54 10.95
N SER A 49 -27.03 7.89 12.03
CA SER A 49 -27.57 6.59 12.49
C SER A 49 -29.10 6.61 12.66
N THR A 50 -29.71 7.73 12.49
CA THR A 50 -31.15 7.99 12.60
C THR A 50 -31.93 7.66 11.34
N ASP A 51 -31.29 7.62 10.16
CA ASP A 51 -32.02 7.31 8.92
C ASP A 51 -32.06 5.81 8.60
N TYR A 52 -31.24 5.01 9.26
CA TYR A 52 -31.21 3.55 9.05
C TYR A 52 -32.12 2.79 10.04
N ASP A 53 -32.54 3.43 11.13
CA ASP A 53 -33.55 2.94 12.07
C ASP A 53 -34.97 3.41 11.66
N LYS A 54 -35.20 3.72 10.39
CA LYS A 54 -36.54 3.92 9.89
C LYS A 54 -37.28 2.60 10.08
N GLU A 55 -37.98 2.46 11.23
CA GLU A 55 -38.96 1.41 11.41
C GLU A 55 -39.91 1.52 10.24
N LEU A 56 -40.09 0.41 9.52
CA LEU A 56 -41.08 0.30 8.47
C LEU A 56 -42.43 0.64 9.11
N ASP A 57 -42.95 1.83 8.88
CA ASP A 57 -44.34 2.12 9.15
C ASP A 57 -45.16 1.24 8.24
N ASP A 58 -45.91 0.30 8.80
CA ASP A 58 -46.68 -0.75 8.08
C ASP A 58 -47.73 -0.19 7.07
N GLU A 59 -47.88 1.12 6.99
CA GLU A 59 -48.93 1.76 6.17
C GLU A 59 -48.48 2.36 4.83
N GLU A 60 -47.16 2.42 4.50
CA GLU A 60 -46.65 3.07 3.27
C GLU A 60 -45.69 2.22 2.41
N ILE A 61 -45.64 0.92 2.60
CA ILE A 61 -44.82 0.05 1.75
C ILE A 61 -45.59 -0.31 0.48
N GLU A 62 -45.31 0.36 -0.61
CA GLU A 62 -45.77 -0.09 -1.91
C GLU A 62 -45.02 -1.37 -2.32
N THR A 63 -45.69 -2.51 -2.25
CA THR A 63 -45.25 -3.70 -3.00
C THR A 63 -45.52 -3.41 -4.47
N PRO A 64 -44.51 -3.50 -5.36
CA PRO A 64 -44.74 -3.23 -6.77
C PRO A 64 -45.80 -4.15 -7.32
N ASP A 65 -46.94 -3.60 -7.70
CA ASP A 65 -47.97 -4.31 -8.44
C ASP A 65 -47.48 -4.58 -9.88
N SER A 66 -47.46 -5.84 -10.22
CA SER A 66 -47.34 -6.40 -11.57
C SER A 66 -45.95 -6.80 -12.05
N PHE A 67 -45.74 -8.10 -12.06
CA PHE A 67 -44.88 -8.78 -13.03
C PHE A 67 -45.54 -8.67 -14.41
N ASP A 68 -44.97 -7.91 -15.34
CA ASP A 68 -45.17 -8.19 -16.74
C ASP A 68 -44.43 -9.49 -17.08
N GLY A 69 -44.81 -10.24 -18.09
CA GLY A 69 -44.36 -11.62 -18.34
C GLY A 69 -42.87 -11.83 -18.65
N GLU A 70 -41.99 -10.90 -18.27
CA GLU A 70 -40.52 -10.95 -18.44
C GLU A 70 -39.75 -11.04 -17.12
N ASN A 71 -40.38 -11.27 -15.97
CA ASN A 71 -39.71 -11.33 -14.66
C ASN A 71 -38.86 -10.08 -14.34
N LYS A 72 -39.35 -8.89 -14.65
CA LYS A 72 -38.65 -7.62 -14.43
C LYS A 72 -39.53 -6.63 -13.69
N THR A 73 -38.99 -6.05 -12.60
CA THR A 73 -39.65 -4.98 -11.85
C THR A 73 -39.14 -3.62 -12.32
N ALA A 74 -40.04 -2.77 -12.85
CA ALA A 74 -39.69 -1.41 -13.26
C ALA A 74 -40.12 -0.42 -12.17
N ILE A 75 -39.16 0.33 -11.61
CA ILE A 75 -39.38 1.42 -10.67
C ILE A 75 -39.39 2.74 -11.43
N THR A 76 -40.50 3.45 -11.41
CA THR A 76 -40.73 4.70 -12.16
C THR A 76 -40.84 5.93 -11.29
N ASP A 77 -40.99 5.75 -9.99
CA ASP A 77 -41.19 6.82 -9.02
C ASP A 77 -40.15 6.73 -7.89
N SER A 78 -39.84 7.85 -7.28
CA SER A 78 -39.00 7.90 -6.07
C SER A 78 -39.80 7.38 -4.88
N GLY A 79 -39.14 6.69 -3.96
CA GLY A 79 -39.77 6.17 -2.75
C GLY A 79 -39.12 4.94 -2.18
N ASP A 80 -39.78 4.33 -1.23
CA ASP A 80 -39.36 3.18 -0.45
C ASP A 80 -39.98 1.89 -0.99
N TYR A 81 -39.16 0.88 -1.29
CA TYR A 81 -39.61 -0.39 -1.89
C TYR A 81 -39.06 -1.56 -1.07
N TYR A 82 -39.97 -2.41 -0.61
CA TYR A 82 -39.60 -3.60 0.14
C TYR A 82 -39.57 -4.85 -0.74
N PHE A 83 -38.51 -5.65 -0.62
CA PHE A 83 -38.34 -6.89 -1.36
C PHE A 83 -37.98 -8.06 -0.45
N GLU A 84 -38.59 -9.21 -0.69
CA GLU A 84 -38.35 -10.44 0.02
C GLU A 84 -38.45 -11.66 -0.92
N GLY A 85 -37.60 -12.68 -0.71
CA GLY A 85 -37.59 -13.92 -1.48
C GLY A 85 -37.05 -13.79 -2.89
N GLU A 86 -37.58 -14.57 -3.83
CA GLU A 86 -37.15 -14.55 -5.23
C GLU A 86 -37.78 -13.35 -5.96
N VAL A 87 -36.94 -12.50 -6.51
CA VAL A 87 -37.35 -11.26 -7.20
C VAL A 87 -36.78 -11.28 -8.61
N GLY A 88 -37.53 -10.79 -9.59
CA GLY A 88 -37.04 -10.56 -10.95
C GLY A 88 -36.01 -9.41 -11.01
N ALA A 89 -35.43 -9.19 -12.18
CA ALA A 89 -34.52 -8.07 -12.37
C ALA A 89 -35.19 -6.72 -12.05
N ILE A 90 -34.46 -5.81 -11.41
CA ILE A 90 -34.95 -4.48 -11.01
C ILE A 90 -34.38 -3.42 -11.97
N ASP A 91 -35.25 -2.59 -12.57
CA ASP A 91 -34.90 -1.51 -13.49
C ASP A 91 -35.46 -0.18 -12.99
N ILE A 92 -34.58 0.65 -12.41
CA ILE A 92 -34.93 1.96 -11.84
C ILE A 92 -34.74 3.02 -12.93
N LYS A 93 -35.74 3.86 -13.16
CA LYS A 93 -35.67 4.93 -14.16
C LYS A 93 -34.74 6.07 -13.68
N LYS A 94 -34.40 6.96 -14.59
CA LYS A 94 -33.47 8.08 -14.32
C LYS A 94 -34.09 9.14 -13.39
N ASN A 95 -33.23 9.91 -12.71
CA ASN A 95 -33.58 11.04 -11.84
C ASN A 95 -34.48 10.64 -10.65
N LEU A 96 -34.30 9.45 -10.12
CA LEU A 96 -35.08 8.96 -8.99
C LEU A 96 -34.18 8.81 -7.75
N GLU A 97 -34.78 8.99 -6.59
CA GLU A 97 -34.21 8.63 -5.30
C GLU A 97 -35.01 7.46 -4.73
N VAL A 98 -34.36 6.30 -4.59
CA VAL A 98 -35.06 5.03 -4.35
C VAL A 98 -34.38 4.27 -3.22
N TYR A 99 -35.16 3.89 -2.22
CA TYR A 99 -34.74 3.02 -1.12
C TYR A 99 -35.25 1.60 -1.34
N LEU A 100 -34.34 0.64 -1.45
CA LEU A 100 -34.63 -0.78 -1.64
C LEU A 100 -34.34 -1.54 -0.35
N PHE A 101 -35.37 -1.87 0.40
CA PHE A 101 -35.25 -2.65 1.63
C PHE A 101 -35.21 -4.13 1.29
N PHE A 102 -34.06 -4.78 1.51
CA PHE A 102 -33.84 -6.18 1.17
C PHE A 102 -33.90 -7.07 2.41
N ASN A 103 -34.83 -8.05 2.41
CA ASN A 103 -35.02 -9.03 3.47
C ASN A 103 -34.99 -10.46 2.92
N GLY A 104 -33.80 -11.03 2.72
CA GLY A 104 -33.66 -12.37 2.14
C GLY A 104 -33.96 -12.41 0.63
N VAL A 105 -33.56 -11.36 -0.09
CA VAL A 105 -33.80 -11.21 -1.52
C VAL A 105 -32.86 -12.09 -2.34
N THR A 106 -33.40 -12.75 -3.35
CA THR A 106 -32.64 -13.47 -4.38
C THR A 106 -33.02 -12.97 -5.76
N ILE A 107 -32.06 -12.38 -6.50
CA ILE A 107 -32.22 -11.97 -7.89
C ILE A 107 -31.27 -12.80 -8.75
N ASN A 108 -31.82 -13.55 -9.72
CA ASN A 108 -31.04 -14.26 -10.73
C ASN A 108 -31.44 -13.74 -12.10
N SER A 109 -30.50 -13.24 -12.89
CA SER A 109 -30.75 -12.70 -14.22
C SER A 109 -30.00 -13.49 -15.30
N ASP A 110 -30.73 -13.99 -16.27
CA ASP A 110 -30.23 -14.65 -17.47
C ASP A 110 -30.46 -13.82 -18.76
N ALA A 111 -30.98 -12.60 -18.61
CA ALA A 111 -31.43 -11.78 -19.75
C ALA A 111 -31.01 -10.30 -19.65
N GLY A 112 -29.95 -9.98 -18.90
CA GLY A 112 -29.46 -8.62 -18.75
C GLY A 112 -28.99 -8.31 -17.34
N VAL A 113 -28.85 -7.03 -17.01
CA VAL A 113 -28.43 -6.57 -15.67
C VAL A 113 -29.49 -6.95 -14.64
N ALA A 114 -29.06 -7.53 -13.52
CA ALA A 114 -29.98 -7.96 -12.47
C ALA A 114 -30.57 -6.77 -11.68
N LEU A 115 -29.77 -5.75 -11.37
CA LEU A 115 -30.22 -4.48 -10.80
C LEU A 115 -29.61 -3.32 -11.58
N ALA A 116 -30.45 -2.50 -12.21
CA ALA A 116 -30.03 -1.36 -13.02
C ALA A 116 -30.68 -0.07 -12.56
N SER A 117 -29.95 1.07 -12.62
CA SER A 117 -30.54 2.39 -12.48
C SER A 117 -30.17 3.32 -13.64
N GLY A 118 -31.10 4.24 -13.96
CA GLY A 118 -30.86 5.30 -14.92
C GLY A 118 -29.88 6.36 -14.41
N LYS A 119 -29.50 7.27 -15.31
CA LYS A 119 -28.61 8.39 -15.01
C LYS A 119 -29.23 9.30 -13.95
N ASP A 120 -28.37 9.91 -13.12
CA ASP A 120 -28.73 10.88 -12.10
C ASP A 120 -29.72 10.35 -11.04
N SER A 121 -29.78 9.02 -10.86
CA SER A 121 -30.56 8.38 -9.79
C SER A 121 -29.66 8.07 -8.60
N LYS A 122 -30.26 8.12 -7.40
CA LYS A 122 -29.67 7.69 -6.15
C LYS A 122 -30.37 6.43 -5.67
N VAL A 123 -29.63 5.36 -5.55
CA VAL A 123 -30.14 4.05 -5.14
C VAL A 123 -29.57 3.68 -3.78
N TYR A 124 -30.43 3.46 -2.81
CA TYR A 124 -30.10 3.02 -1.47
C TYR A 124 -30.55 1.58 -1.28
N ILE A 125 -29.63 0.64 -1.14
CA ILE A 125 -29.93 -0.73 -0.74
C ILE A 125 -29.75 -0.82 0.77
N VAL A 126 -30.86 -1.04 1.48
CA VAL A 126 -30.90 -1.16 2.95
C VAL A 126 -31.10 -2.62 3.31
N LEU A 127 -30.05 -3.24 3.83
CA LEU A 127 -30.07 -4.65 4.22
C LEU A 127 -30.75 -4.81 5.57
N GLN A 128 -31.83 -5.57 5.60
CA GLN A 128 -32.57 -5.80 6.84
C GLN A 128 -31.77 -6.62 7.84
N ASN A 129 -32.09 -6.47 9.10
CA ASN A 129 -31.33 -7.04 10.21
C ASN A 129 -31.14 -8.56 10.08
N GLY A 130 -29.90 -9.00 9.93
CA GLY A 130 -29.52 -10.41 9.78
C GLY A 130 -29.93 -11.04 8.46
N SER A 131 -30.39 -10.26 7.47
CA SER A 131 -30.78 -10.78 6.17
C SER A 131 -29.57 -11.23 5.34
N GLU A 132 -29.77 -12.31 4.57
CA GLU A 132 -28.82 -12.81 3.57
C GLU A 132 -29.45 -12.58 2.18
N ASN A 133 -28.84 -11.72 1.38
CA ASN A 133 -29.34 -11.32 0.08
C ASN A 133 -28.36 -11.71 -1.01
N SER A 134 -28.86 -12.00 -2.23
CA SER A 134 -28.03 -12.36 -3.37
C SER A 134 -28.51 -11.76 -4.68
N ILE A 135 -27.56 -11.28 -5.48
CA ILE A 135 -27.78 -10.79 -6.85
C ILE A 135 -26.79 -11.48 -7.77
N THR A 136 -27.27 -12.30 -8.69
CA THR A 136 -26.45 -13.02 -9.65
C THR A 136 -26.82 -12.66 -11.07
N ASN A 137 -25.83 -12.39 -11.90
CA ASN A 137 -25.99 -12.21 -13.33
C ASN A 137 -25.22 -13.28 -14.10
N ASN A 138 -25.96 -14.02 -14.91
CA ASN A 138 -25.44 -15.06 -15.81
C ASN A 138 -25.35 -14.60 -17.28
N PHE A 139 -25.93 -13.44 -17.61
CA PHE A 139 -26.07 -12.96 -18.99
C PHE A 139 -24.75 -12.37 -19.53
N ASP A 140 -24.46 -12.64 -20.79
CA ASP A 140 -23.23 -12.23 -21.45
C ASP A 140 -23.05 -10.70 -21.48
N ASP A 141 -21.81 -10.26 -21.28
CA ASP A 141 -21.34 -8.87 -21.37
C ASP A 141 -22.12 -7.85 -20.51
N THR A 142 -22.67 -8.28 -19.38
CA THR A 142 -23.40 -7.38 -18.46
C THR A 142 -22.92 -7.52 -17.01
N ASN A 143 -23.04 -6.42 -16.26
CA ASN A 143 -22.75 -6.37 -14.83
C ASN A 143 -23.91 -6.99 -14.01
N ALA A 144 -23.65 -7.45 -12.78
CA ALA A 144 -24.75 -7.87 -11.91
C ALA A 144 -25.52 -6.64 -11.40
N ILE A 145 -24.82 -5.62 -10.90
CA ILE A 145 -25.41 -4.32 -10.56
C ILE A 145 -24.81 -3.27 -11.50
N HIS A 146 -25.66 -2.43 -12.10
CA HIS A 146 -25.23 -1.30 -12.92
C HIS A 146 -26.07 -0.05 -12.61
N CYS A 147 -25.59 0.76 -11.68
CA CYS A 147 -26.17 2.07 -11.36
C CYS A 147 -25.44 3.16 -12.14
N LYS A 148 -26.16 3.92 -12.99
CA LYS A 148 -25.58 5.04 -13.75
C LYS A 148 -25.47 6.33 -12.95
N GLY A 149 -26.06 6.40 -11.77
CA GLY A 149 -25.93 7.44 -10.77
C GLY A 149 -25.19 6.91 -9.53
N GLU A 150 -25.59 7.36 -8.36
CA GLU A 150 -25.03 6.95 -7.07
C GLU A 150 -25.61 5.61 -6.58
N LEU A 151 -24.79 4.84 -5.87
CA LEU A 151 -25.22 3.63 -5.16
C LEU A 151 -24.77 3.68 -3.70
N HIS A 152 -25.71 3.44 -2.80
CA HIS A 152 -25.46 3.33 -1.37
C HIS A 152 -25.89 1.95 -0.88
N ILE A 153 -25.05 1.26 -0.10
CA ILE A 153 -25.37 0.01 0.58
C ILE A 153 -25.19 0.20 2.07
N SER A 154 -26.24 -0.12 2.82
CA SER A 154 -26.29 0.12 4.26
C SER A 154 -27.16 -0.91 4.98
N GLY A 155 -27.37 -0.70 6.28
CA GLY A 155 -28.21 -1.56 7.10
C GLY A 155 -27.42 -2.56 7.93
N ASN A 156 -27.94 -3.79 8.11
CA ASN A 156 -27.43 -4.75 9.08
C ASN A 156 -27.56 -6.21 8.57
N GLY A 157 -27.04 -6.50 7.40
CA GLY A 157 -27.15 -7.80 6.73
C GLY A 157 -26.02 -8.06 5.74
N THR A 158 -26.18 -9.14 4.98
CA THR A 158 -25.23 -9.56 3.95
C THR A 158 -25.82 -9.38 2.56
N LEU A 159 -25.01 -8.87 1.62
CA LEU A 159 -25.32 -8.86 0.19
C LEU A 159 -24.20 -9.59 -0.57
N ASN A 160 -24.59 -10.64 -1.29
CA ASN A 160 -23.72 -11.38 -2.19
C ASN A 160 -24.02 -10.97 -3.63
N VAL A 161 -23.02 -10.50 -4.36
CA VAL A 161 -23.14 -10.06 -5.76
C VAL A 161 -22.19 -10.88 -6.63
N GLU A 162 -22.71 -11.51 -7.67
CA GLU A 162 -21.89 -12.23 -8.64
C GLU A 162 -22.26 -11.86 -10.07
N SER A 163 -21.25 -11.45 -10.85
CA SER A 163 -21.36 -11.42 -12.32
C SER A 163 -20.43 -12.46 -12.92
N LYS A 164 -20.98 -13.33 -13.77
CA LYS A 164 -20.20 -14.39 -14.43
C LYS A 164 -19.52 -13.94 -15.72
N GLN A 165 -19.82 -12.75 -16.21
CA GLN A 165 -19.34 -12.29 -17.51
C GLN A 165 -18.64 -10.93 -17.47
N LYS A 166 -19.00 -10.03 -16.54
CA LYS A 166 -18.45 -8.68 -16.48
C LYS A 166 -18.15 -8.25 -15.02
N ASN A 167 -18.39 -6.99 -14.67
CA ASN A 167 -18.15 -6.51 -13.33
C ASN A 167 -19.24 -6.98 -12.36
N GLY A 168 -18.88 -7.25 -11.12
CA GLY A 168 -19.88 -7.49 -10.09
C GLY A 168 -20.78 -6.27 -9.91
N ILE A 169 -20.20 -5.13 -9.58
CA ILE A 169 -20.87 -3.85 -9.41
C ILE A 169 -20.21 -2.81 -10.33
N LYS A 170 -21.02 -2.08 -11.12
CA LYS A 170 -20.59 -0.85 -11.80
C LYS A 170 -21.46 0.31 -11.39
N VAL A 171 -20.83 1.39 -10.91
CA VAL A 171 -21.50 2.64 -10.52
C VAL A 171 -20.95 3.77 -11.38
N GLY A 172 -21.83 4.57 -11.99
CA GLY A 172 -21.43 5.66 -12.89
C GLY A 172 -20.90 6.89 -12.17
N THR A 173 -21.17 7.00 -10.87
CA THR A 173 -20.64 8.07 -10.01
C THR A 173 -20.08 7.47 -8.73
N ASP A 174 -20.52 7.90 -7.57
CA ASP A 174 -19.94 7.53 -6.29
C ASP A 174 -20.63 6.31 -5.68
N PHE A 175 -19.82 5.45 -5.08
CA PHE A 175 -20.28 4.24 -4.40
C PHE A 175 -19.99 4.33 -2.90
N TYR A 176 -21.03 4.14 -2.09
CA TYR A 176 -20.95 4.23 -0.64
C TYR A 176 -21.37 2.90 0.00
N VAL A 177 -20.58 2.45 0.98
CA VAL A 177 -20.94 1.30 1.83
C VAL A 177 -20.73 1.70 3.28
N SER A 178 -21.76 1.58 4.12
CA SER A 178 -21.67 1.98 5.51
C SER A 178 -22.49 1.10 6.45
N GLY A 179 -21.95 0.86 7.64
CA GLY A 179 -22.60 0.11 8.72
C GLY A 179 -21.72 -0.98 9.31
N GLU A 180 -21.66 -1.07 10.63
CA GLU A 180 -20.78 -2.02 11.36
C GLU A 180 -21.09 -3.49 11.07
N ASN A 181 -22.32 -3.81 10.68
CA ASN A 181 -22.77 -5.17 10.39
C ASN A 181 -23.11 -5.39 8.92
N VAL A 182 -22.75 -4.44 8.05
CA VAL A 182 -22.86 -4.62 6.60
C VAL A 182 -21.75 -5.52 6.12
N LYS A 183 -22.12 -6.60 5.44
CA LYS A 183 -21.19 -7.47 4.74
C LYS A 183 -21.54 -7.51 3.27
N LEU A 184 -20.60 -7.07 2.44
CA LEU A 184 -20.72 -7.07 0.99
C LEU A 184 -19.70 -8.05 0.39
N ASN A 185 -20.17 -9.08 -0.31
CA ASN A 185 -19.32 -10.01 -1.04
C ASN A 185 -19.54 -9.80 -2.54
N VAL A 186 -18.50 -9.47 -3.28
CA VAL A 186 -18.61 -9.18 -4.71
C VAL A 186 -17.65 -10.05 -5.51
N THR A 187 -18.19 -10.76 -6.48
CA THR A 187 -17.40 -11.51 -7.47
C THR A 187 -17.68 -10.97 -8.87
N GLY A 188 -16.62 -10.51 -9.54
CA GLY A 188 -16.67 -10.08 -10.93
C GLY A 188 -15.85 -10.99 -11.84
N ALA A 189 -16.33 -11.26 -13.05
CA ALA A 189 -15.52 -11.89 -14.08
C ALA A 189 -14.42 -10.94 -14.58
N ASN A 190 -14.68 -9.64 -14.59
CA ASN A 190 -13.72 -8.56 -14.80
C ASN A 190 -13.34 -7.93 -13.44
N HIS A 191 -13.63 -6.63 -13.26
CA HIS A 191 -13.50 -5.97 -11.96
C HIS A 191 -14.57 -6.48 -10.99
N ALA A 192 -14.25 -6.54 -9.71
CA ALA A 192 -15.31 -6.78 -8.73
C ALA A 192 -16.20 -5.53 -8.61
N ILE A 193 -15.59 -4.38 -8.39
CA ILE A 193 -16.26 -3.08 -8.24
C ILE A 193 -15.61 -2.07 -9.17
N ALA A 194 -16.40 -1.41 -10.01
CA ALA A 194 -15.96 -0.29 -10.84
C ALA A 194 -16.86 0.93 -10.58
N SER A 195 -16.27 2.07 -10.19
CA SER A 195 -17.00 3.31 -9.91
C SER A 195 -16.12 4.52 -10.17
N ARG A 196 -16.70 5.71 -10.13
CA ARG A 196 -15.91 6.93 -10.14
C ARG A 196 -15.11 7.08 -8.84
N SER A 197 -15.74 6.84 -7.70
CA SER A 197 -15.10 6.87 -6.39
C SER A 197 -15.77 5.88 -5.43
N VAL A 198 -15.08 5.49 -4.35
CA VAL A 198 -15.64 4.63 -3.32
C VAL A 198 -15.40 5.19 -1.92
N THR A 199 -16.41 5.12 -1.08
CA THR A 199 -16.29 5.36 0.35
C THR A 199 -16.85 4.19 1.14
N VAL A 200 -16.02 3.58 1.99
CA VAL A 200 -16.42 2.47 2.86
C VAL A 200 -16.20 2.88 4.31
N ASN A 201 -17.26 2.80 5.11
CA ASN A 201 -17.20 3.17 6.52
C ASN A 201 -17.71 2.01 7.38
N LYS A 202 -16.85 1.47 8.26
CA LYS A 202 -17.11 0.43 9.27
C LYS A 202 -17.73 -0.87 8.72
N SER A 203 -17.59 -1.14 7.45
CA SER A 203 -18.20 -2.29 6.79
C SER A 203 -17.17 -3.36 6.45
N THR A 204 -17.64 -4.58 6.22
CA THR A 204 -16.82 -5.68 5.70
C THR A 204 -17.09 -5.89 4.22
N ILE A 205 -16.06 -5.78 3.39
CA ILE A 205 -16.16 -6.03 1.96
C ILE A 205 -15.17 -7.11 1.53
N ASN A 206 -15.68 -8.14 0.87
CA ASN A 206 -14.87 -9.17 0.24
C ASN A 206 -15.03 -9.10 -1.27
N VAL A 207 -13.94 -8.89 -1.98
CA VAL A 207 -13.94 -8.82 -3.44
C VAL A 207 -13.12 -9.93 -4.07
N VAL A 208 -13.64 -10.49 -5.15
CA VAL A 208 -12.93 -11.42 -6.04
C VAL A 208 -13.06 -10.90 -7.46
N ALA A 209 -11.94 -10.55 -8.08
CA ALA A 209 -11.88 -10.13 -9.48
C ALA A 209 -11.10 -11.17 -10.29
N LYS A 210 -11.78 -11.82 -11.25
CA LYS A 210 -11.22 -12.99 -11.95
C LYS A 210 -10.28 -12.63 -13.10
N ALA A 211 -10.35 -11.41 -13.63
CA ALA A 211 -9.54 -10.97 -14.76
C ALA A 211 -8.93 -9.57 -14.63
N LYS A 212 -9.42 -8.75 -13.69
CA LYS A 212 -9.01 -7.35 -13.50
C LYS A 212 -8.98 -7.00 -12.01
N ASP A 213 -9.23 -5.72 -11.68
CA ASP A 213 -9.01 -5.15 -10.36
C ASP A 213 -10.15 -5.44 -9.38
N GLY A 214 -9.81 -5.44 -8.11
CA GLY A 214 -10.80 -5.49 -7.05
C GLY A 214 -11.67 -4.24 -7.04
N PHE A 215 -11.03 -3.10 -6.99
CA PHE A 215 -11.65 -1.78 -7.11
C PHE A 215 -10.99 -1.01 -8.25
N GLN A 216 -11.78 -0.63 -9.27
CA GLN A 216 -11.38 0.23 -10.37
C GLN A 216 -12.08 1.58 -10.21
N LEU A 217 -11.31 2.63 -9.87
CA LEU A 217 -11.85 3.97 -9.61
C LEU A 217 -11.29 4.96 -10.62
N GLU A 218 -12.15 5.48 -11.49
CA GLU A 218 -11.78 6.24 -12.67
C GLU A 218 -12.18 7.72 -12.55
N CYS A 219 -11.37 8.58 -13.15
CA CYS A 219 -11.76 9.97 -13.43
C CYS A 219 -12.21 10.08 -14.87
N ASP A 220 -13.36 10.69 -15.09
CA ASP A 220 -13.91 10.94 -16.42
C ASP A 220 -13.87 12.45 -16.74
N ASP A 221 -13.59 12.77 -18.00
CA ASP A 221 -13.72 14.13 -18.57
C ASP A 221 -12.96 15.24 -17.81
N VAL A 222 -11.79 14.93 -17.25
CA VAL A 222 -10.94 15.90 -16.55
C VAL A 222 -9.83 16.41 -17.47
N THR A 223 -9.50 17.70 -17.35
CA THR A 223 -8.39 18.34 -18.07
C THR A 223 -7.23 18.67 -17.16
N GLU A 224 -7.42 18.52 -15.84
CA GLU A 224 -6.43 18.77 -14.80
C GLU A 224 -6.68 17.84 -13.61
N PHE A 225 -5.71 17.72 -12.73
CA PHE A 225 -5.83 16.91 -11.51
C PHE A 225 -7.04 17.34 -10.66
N THR A 226 -7.78 16.37 -10.14
CA THR A 226 -8.88 16.56 -9.21
C THR A 226 -8.85 15.54 -8.07
N LYS A 227 -9.23 15.97 -6.87
CA LYS A 227 -9.49 15.08 -5.72
C LYS A 227 -10.96 14.71 -5.57
N GLU A 228 -11.82 15.21 -6.45
CA GLU A 228 -13.27 14.97 -6.37
C GLU A 228 -13.70 13.67 -7.05
N GLN A 229 -12.80 13.05 -7.79
CA GLN A 229 -13.04 11.82 -8.55
C GLN A 229 -11.85 10.87 -8.45
N GLY A 230 -12.09 9.60 -8.71
CA GLY A 230 -11.06 8.58 -8.78
C GLY A 230 -10.40 8.28 -7.43
N PHE A 231 -11.13 8.44 -6.32
CA PHE A 231 -10.60 8.21 -4.99
C PHE A 231 -11.18 7.00 -4.28
N ALA A 232 -10.43 6.47 -3.32
CA ALA A 232 -10.88 5.46 -2.37
C ALA A 232 -10.73 5.96 -0.93
N TYR A 233 -11.82 5.92 -0.16
CA TYR A 233 -11.82 6.12 1.28
C TYR A 233 -12.23 4.84 2.00
N PHE A 234 -11.36 4.32 2.86
CA PHE A 234 -11.64 3.19 3.74
C PHE A 234 -11.45 3.64 5.19
N VAL A 235 -12.54 3.72 5.94
CA VAL A 235 -12.53 4.19 7.33
C VAL A 235 -13.05 3.08 8.23
N ASP A 236 -12.22 2.58 9.15
CA ASP A 236 -12.53 1.45 10.04
C ASP A 236 -13.11 0.23 9.29
N ALA A 237 -12.72 0.06 8.02
CA ALA A 237 -13.26 -0.95 7.12
C ALA A 237 -12.43 -2.24 7.17
N ASN A 238 -13.11 -3.39 6.96
CA ASN A 238 -12.45 -4.67 6.79
C ASN A 238 -12.56 -5.10 5.32
N ILE A 239 -11.44 -5.09 4.61
CA ILE A 239 -11.39 -5.37 3.18
C ILE A 239 -10.59 -6.66 2.95
N THR A 240 -11.17 -7.59 2.20
CA THR A 240 -10.44 -8.73 1.64
C THR A 240 -10.54 -8.68 0.12
N ALA A 241 -9.41 -8.68 -0.57
CA ALA A 241 -9.36 -8.66 -2.03
C ALA A 241 -8.50 -9.83 -2.53
N ASP A 242 -9.07 -10.64 -3.42
CA ASP A 242 -8.36 -11.67 -4.19
C ASP A 242 -8.56 -11.36 -5.67
N THR A 243 -7.55 -10.81 -6.32
CA THR A 243 -7.69 -10.16 -7.61
C THR A 243 -6.66 -10.66 -8.61
N TYR A 244 -7.05 -10.65 -9.88
CA TYR A 244 -6.10 -10.91 -10.97
C TYR A 244 -5.31 -9.64 -11.30
N GLY A 245 -5.96 -8.47 -11.33
CA GLY A 245 -5.36 -7.16 -11.47
C GLY A 245 -5.05 -6.51 -10.11
N ASP A 246 -5.03 -5.18 -10.07
CA ASP A 246 -4.76 -4.42 -8.86
C ASP A 246 -5.79 -4.71 -7.75
N GLY A 247 -5.34 -4.68 -6.51
CA GLY A 247 -6.27 -4.81 -5.37
C GLY A 247 -7.21 -3.61 -5.31
N VAL A 248 -6.65 -2.42 -5.29
CA VAL A 248 -7.34 -1.12 -5.40
C VAL A 248 -6.56 -0.24 -6.37
N GLN A 249 -7.18 0.12 -7.49
CA GLN A 249 -6.69 1.15 -8.39
C GLN A 249 -7.55 2.40 -8.25
N ALA A 250 -6.94 3.52 -7.84
CA ALA A 250 -7.57 4.83 -7.74
C ALA A 250 -6.87 5.83 -8.66
N ALA A 251 -7.64 6.57 -9.45
CA ALA A 251 -7.04 7.54 -10.36
C ALA A 251 -6.37 8.71 -9.61
N SER A 252 -6.90 9.13 -8.46
CA SER A 252 -6.38 10.29 -7.72
C SER A 252 -5.69 9.91 -6.42
N TYR A 253 -6.38 9.29 -5.46
CA TYR A 253 -5.76 8.93 -4.19
C TYR A 253 -6.50 7.82 -3.43
N ILE A 254 -5.76 7.20 -2.48
CA ILE A 254 -6.27 6.18 -1.56
C ILE A 254 -6.03 6.66 -0.13
N TYR A 255 -7.08 6.66 0.69
CA TYR A 255 -6.99 6.93 2.10
C TYR A 255 -7.52 5.75 2.92
N VAL A 256 -6.68 5.23 3.83
CA VAL A 256 -7.04 4.14 4.75
C VAL A 256 -6.85 4.62 6.17
N SER A 257 -7.92 4.62 6.96
CA SER A 257 -7.92 5.05 8.35
C SER A 257 -8.53 3.98 9.24
N GLY A 258 -7.71 3.31 10.04
CA GLY A 258 -8.17 2.19 10.86
C GLY A 258 -8.55 0.95 10.04
N GLY A 259 -9.16 -0.03 10.69
CA GLY A 259 -9.61 -1.27 10.06
C GLY A 259 -8.48 -2.23 9.63
N GLU A 260 -8.85 -3.22 8.83
CA GLU A 260 -7.92 -4.22 8.33
C GLU A 260 -8.12 -4.43 6.81
N MET A 261 -7.01 -4.48 6.06
CA MET A 261 -7.01 -4.86 4.66
C MET A 261 -6.14 -6.10 4.44
N ASN A 262 -6.67 -7.07 3.71
CA ASN A 262 -5.94 -8.26 3.28
C ASN A 262 -6.08 -8.37 1.77
N ILE A 263 -5.01 -8.05 1.05
CA ILE A 263 -5.00 -7.96 -0.40
C ILE A 263 -4.05 -9.00 -0.97
N LYS A 264 -4.55 -9.76 -1.92
CA LYS A 264 -3.77 -10.66 -2.72
C LYS A 264 -4.01 -10.38 -4.19
N THR A 265 -2.96 -9.92 -4.88
CA THR A 265 -2.99 -9.78 -6.32
C THR A 265 -2.29 -10.98 -6.95
N ARG A 266 -2.86 -11.52 -7.98
CA ARG A 266 -2.30 -12.72 -8.59
C ARG A 266 -1.40 -12.39 -9.74
N GLY A 267 -1.75 -11.47 -10.59
CA GLY A 267 -1.11 -11.15 -11.84
C GLY A 267 -0.34 -12.35 -12.37
N ASP A 268 -0.46 -12.79 -13.52
CA ASP A 268 0.31 -13.95 -13.95
C ASP A 268 1.80 -13.65 -13.87
N PHE A 269 2.46 -14.15 -12.88
CA PHE A 269 3.91 -14.26 -12.94
C PHE A 269 4.29 -15.71 -13.19
N VAL A 270 5.34 -15.88 -13.94
CA VAL A 270 5.89 -17.19 -14.24
C VAL A 270 7.32 -17.24 -13.75
N SER A 271 7.58 -18.15 -12.82
CA SER A 271 8.92 -18.41 -12.33
C SER A 271 9.65 -19.39 -13.25
N TYR A 272 10.86 -19.06 -13.66
CA TYR A 272 11.73 -19.92 -14.45
C TYR A 272 12.97 -20.31 -13.67
N SER A 273 13.27 -21.60 -13.67
CA SER A 273 14.60 -22.08 -13.29
C SER A 273 15.54 -21.98 -14.49
N THR A 274 16.68 -21.32 -14.31
CA THR A 274 17.74 -21.24 -15.33
C THR A 274 18.32 -22.59 -15.73
N SER A 275 18.22 -23.60 -14.86
CA SER A 275 18.80 -24.93 -15.07
C SER A 275 17.95 -25.84 -15.94
N ASN A 276 16.64 -25.72 -15.94
CA ASN A 276 15.75 -26.72 -16.51
C ASN A 276 14.79 -26.21 -17.59
N MET A 277 14.75 -24.93 -17.88
CA MET A 277 13.80 -24.35 -18.83
C MET A 277 12.33 -24.73 -18.52
N THR A 278 12.05 -25.11 -17.31
CA THR A 278 10.73 -25.54 -16.89
C THR A 278 9.95 -24.31 -16.43
N THR A 279 8.84 -24.07 -17.08
CA THR A 279 7.90 -23.01 -16.73
C THR A 279 7.15 -23.42 -15.47
N TYR A 280 7.23 -22.64 -14.42
CA TYR A 280 6.37 -22.78 -13.25
C TYR A 280 5.24 -21.75 -13.37
N GLY A 281 4.05 -22.17 -13.72
CA GLY A 281 2.88 -21.31 -13.88
C GLY A 281 2.16 -21.52 -15.20
N LEU A 282 1.11 -20.79 -15.42
CA LEU A 282 0.34 -20.85 -16.65
C LEU A 282 1.04 -20.06 -17.76
N GLU A 283 1.38 -20.77 -18.84
CA GLU A 283 1.62 -20.13 -20.11
C GLU A 283 0.26 -19.65 -20.61
N THR A 284 0.06 -18.36 -20.71
CA THR A 284 -1.16 -17.76 -21.26
C THR A 284 -0.93 -17.39 -22.71
N ASP A 285 -2.02 -17.19 -23.49
CA ASP A 285 -1.90 -16.73 -24.89
C ASP A 285 -1.30 -15.32 -25.01
N ASP A 286 -1.19 -14.61 -23.90
CA ASP A 286 -0.75 -13.21 -23.84
C ASP A 286 0.78 -13.04 -23.78
N PHE A 287 1.53 -14.08 -23.47
CA PHE A 287 2.99 -14.00 -23.43
C PHE A 287 3.69 -15.30 -23.86
N LYS A 288 4.87 -15.13 -24.45
CA LYS A 288 5.82 -16.18 -24.78
C LYS A 288 7.19 -15.85 -24.21
N PHE A 289 7.86 -16.85 -23.69
CA PHE A 289 9.24 -16.71 -23.27
C PHE A 289 10.19 -17.12 -24.35
N VAL A 290 11.14 -16.25 -24.64
CA VAL A 290 12.18 -16.49 -25.62
C VAL A 290 13.52 -16.50 -24.92
N LYS A 291 14.29 -17.55 -25.14
CA LYS A 291 15.65 -17.65 -24.64
C LYS A 291 16.53 -16.61 -25.33
N SER A 292 17.21 -15.77 -24.56
CA SER A 292 18.16 -14.78 -25.03
C SER A 292 19.49 -14.98 -24.30
N GLY A 293 20.41 -15.77 -24.88
CA GLY A 293 21.65 -16.16 -24.20
C GLY A 293 21.40 -17.08 -23.02
N SER A 294 21.81 -16.68 -21.81
CA SER A 294 21.57 -17.39 -20.57
C SER A 294 20.27 -16.95 -19.86
N SER A 295 19.56 -15.96 -20.39
CA SER A 295 18.34 -15.39 -19.83
C SER A 295 17.11 -15.68 -20.70
N TYR A 296 15.93 -15.50 -20.10
CA TYR A 296 14.65 -15.58 -20.80
C TYR A 296 14.08 -14.17 -20.91
N LYS A 297 13.57 -13.84 -22.08
CA LYS A 297 12.88 -12.59 -22.31
C LYS A 297 11.44 -12.91 -22.68
N ARG A 298 10.52 -12.27 -22.02
CA ARG A 298 9.14 -12.28 -22.44
C ARG A 298 9.00 -11.51 -23.75
N VAL A 299 8.19 -12.03 -24.68
CA VAL A 299 8.01 -11.43 -26.01
C VAL A 299 6.86 -10.42 -26.01
N ALA A 300 6.05 -10.39 -24.97
CA ALA A 300 4.99 -9.43 -24.83
C ALA A 300 5.44 -8.27 -23.89
N LYS A 301 4.61 -7.65 -23.21
CA LYS A 301 4.75 -6.32 -22.61
C LYS A 301 5.61 -6.23 -21.33
N ASP A 302 6.08 -7.32 -20.74
CA ASP A 302 6.58 -7.25 -19.39
C ASP A 302 8.05 -7.58 -19.27
N GLU A 303 8.63 -7.16 -18.19
CA GLU A 303 10.01 -7.38 -17.84
C GLU A 303 10.25 -8.78 -17.26
N ILE A 304 11.46 -9.29 -17.47
CA ILE A 304 11.98 -10.45 -16.74
C ILE A 304 12.87 -9.90 -15.64
N ARG A 305 12.56 -10.26 -14.41
CA ARG A 305 13.41 -9.94 -13.26
C ARG A 305 14.11 -11.17 -12.72
N THR A 306 15.27 -10.98 -12.16
CA THR A 306 16.05 -12.05 -11.53
C THR A 306 15.95 -11.88 -10.03
N LEU A 307 15.36 -12.87 -9.37
CA LEU A 307 15.28 -12.95 -7.92
C LEU A 307 15.89 -14.26 -7.46
N ASN A 308 16.91 -14.23 -6.60
CA ASN A 308 17.54 -15.43 -6.01
C ASN A 308 17.84 -16.54 -7.03
N SER A 309 18.40 -16.19 -8.20
CA SER A 309 18.73 -17.09 -9.31
C SER A 309 17.52 -17.66 -10.09
N ASN A 310 16.32 -17.22 -9.81
CA ASN A 310 15.14 -17.48 -10.63
C ASN A 310 14.79 -16.24 -11.44
N TYR A 311 14.18 -16.46 -12.60
CA TYR A 311 13.64 -15.38 -13.42
C TYR A 311 12.14 -15.33 -13.22
N TYR A 312 11.63 -14.16 -12.95
CA TYR A 312 10.21 -13.90 -12.82
C TYR A 312 9.78 -12.98 -13.94
N ALA A 313 8.63 -13.24 -14.51
CA ALA A 313 8.06 -12.38 -15.53
C ALA A 313 6.61 -12.10 -15.17
N PHE A 314 6.26 -10.84 -15.23
CA PHE A 314 4.91 -10.39 -15.00
C PHE A 314 4.13 -10.39 -16.31
N THR A 315 2.90 -10.83 -16.30
CA THR A 315 1.99 -10.69 -17.44
C THR A 315 1.34 -9.32 -17.45
N GLN A 316 1.18 -8.77 -16.26
CA GLN A 316 0.68 -7.43 -16.02
C GLN A 316 1.39 -6.87 -14.78
N SER A 317 1.60 -5.55 -14.77
CA SER A 317 1.99 -4.82 -13.58
C SER A 317 0.77 -4.72 -12.68
N VAL A 318 0.67 -5.56 -11.64
CA VAL A 318 -0.47 -5.61 -10.74
C VAL A 318 -0.05 -5.36 -9.30
N LYS A 319 -0.61 -4.34 -8.73
CA LYS A 319 -0.23 -3.76 -7.46
C LYS A 319 -1.27 -4.03 -6.37
N GLY A 320 -0.85 -3.98 -5.13
CA GLY A 320 -1.79 -4.08 -4.01
C GLY A 320 -2.69 -2.86 -3.93
N LEU A 321 -2.11 -1.70 -3.65
CA LEU A 321 -2.74 -0.39 -3.67
C LEU A 321 -2.02 0.47 -4.70
N LYS A 322 -2.76 1.02 -5.66
CA LYS A 322 -2.24 1.89 -6.71
C LYS A 322 -3.02 3.19 -6.78
N ALA A 323 -2.33 4.32 -6.70
CA ALA A 323 -2.91 5.65 -6.95
C ALA A 323 -2.09 6.42 -7.99
N GLY A 324 -2.75 7.37 -8.67
CA GLY A 324 -2.15 8.15 -9.74
C GLY A 324 -2.53 7.65 -11.13
N ALA A 325 -2.11 8.39 -12.14
CA ALA A 325 -2.46 8.19 -13.54
C ALA A 325 -3.89 8.61 -13.91
N ILE A 326 -4.23 9.86 -13.62
CA ILE A 326 -5.33 10.53 -14.30
C ILE A 326 -4.87 10.88 -15.72
N GLU A 327 -5.61 10.43 -16.72
CA GLU A 327 -5.35 10.79 -18.11
C GLU A 327 -6.22 11.97 -18.56
N ASP A 328 -5.64 12.83 -19.39
CA ASP A 328 -6.40 13.88 -20.08
C ASP A 328 -7.27 13.28 -21.22
N SER A 329 -8.10 14.11 -21.83
CA SER A 329 -8.96 13.68 -22.95
C SER A 329 -8.20 13.21 -24.21
N SER A 330 -6.89 13.33 -24.22
CA SER A 330 -5.99 12.88 -25.30
C SER A 330 -5.26 11.59 -24.91
N GLY A 331 -5.48 11.06 -23.70
CA GLY A 331 -4.81 9.88 -23.17
C GLY A 331 -3.38 10.14 -22.69
N ASN A 332 -3.05 11.39 -22.32
CA ASN A 332 -1.77 11.69 -21.69
C ASN A 332 -1.94 11.78 -20.18
N ASP A 333 -0.96 11.28 -19.44
CA ASP A 333 -0.94 11.38 -17.99
C ASP A 333 -0.89 12.84 -17.53
N ILE A 334 -1.74 13.19 -16.57
CA ILE A 334 -1.64 14.44 -15.82
C ILE A 334 -0.59 14.24 -14.73
N THR A 335 0.64 14.64 -15.00
CA THR A 335 1.80 14.43 -14.13
C THR A 335 1.91 15.46 -13.00
N THR A 336 1.07 16.48 -13.01
CA THR A 336 1.04 17.53 -12.00
C THR A 336 -0.23 17.41 -11.18
N GLY A 337 -0.09 16.98 -9.93
CA GLY A 337 -1.21 16.77 -9.02
C GLY A 337 -0.72 16.43 -7.63
N ASP A 338 -1.64 16.35 -6.69
CA ASP A 338 -1.35 15.92 -5.32
C ASP A 338 -1.85 14.49 -5.12
N TYR A 339 -1.32 13.58 -5.95
CA TYR A 339 -1.59 12.14 -5.83
C TYR A 339 -1.02 11.60 -4.53
N GLU A 340 -1.77 10.75 -3.87
CA GLU A 340 -1.35 10.23 -2.57
C GLU A 340 -1.97 8.88 -2.24
N ILE A 341 -1.19 8.03 -1.57
CA ILE A 341 -1.69 6.96 -0.71
C ILE A 341 -1.36 7.32 0.73
N ALA A 342 -2.39 7.49 1.57
CA ALA A 342 -2.22 7.79 2.98
C ALA A 342 -2.85 6.68 3.84
N ILE A 343 -2.06 6.10 4.75
CA ILE A 343 -2.48 5.01 5.64
C ILE A 343 -2.22 5.44 7.07
N ALA A 344 -3.27 5.41 7.91
CA ALA A 344 -3.19 5.97 9.24
C ALA A 344 -4.05 5.23 10.29
N HIS A 345 -3.97 5.70 11.54
CA HIS A 345 -4.87 5.36 12.65
C HIS A 345 -4.95 3.88 12.97
N LEU A 346 -3.77 3.23 13.11
CA LEU A 346 -3.64 1.81 13.44
C LEU A 346 -4.22 0.86 12.37
N ALA A 347 -4.43 1.35 11.17
CA ALA A 347 -4.79 0.48 10.05
C ALA A 347 -3.80 -0.68 9.95
N LYS A 348 -4.33 -1.89 9.76
CA LYS A 348 -3.54 -3.10 9.56
C LYS A 348 -3.69 -3.54 8.11
N ILE A 349 -2.59 -3.60 7.39
CA ILE A 349 -2.60 -3.94 5.97
C ILE A 349 -1.64 -5.09 5.70
N ILE A 350 -2.16 -6.13 5.08
CA ILE A 350 -1.42 -7.30 4.63
C ILE A 350 -1.57 -7.38 3.12
N ILE A 351 -0.45 -7.33 2.41
CA ILE A 351 -0.44 -7.42 0.94
C ILE A 351 0.54 -8.51 0.49
N ASP A 352 0.05 -9.41 -0.36
CA ASP A 352 0.86 -10.36 -1.15
C ASP A 352 0.61 -10.04 -2.63
N SER A 353 1.53 -9.28 -3.23
CA SER A 353 1.40 -8.73 -4.58
C SER A 353 2.40 -9.35 -5.54
N SER A 354 2.08 -9.41 -6.81
CA SER A 354 3.02 -9.83 -7.85
C SER A 354 3.86 -8.68 -8.42
N ASP A 355 3.49 -7.45 -8.18
CA ASP A 355 4.23 -6.21 -8.44
C ASP A 355 4.22 -5.40 -7.13
N ASP A 356 4.38 -4.09 -7.10
CA ASP A 356 4.47 -3.34 -5.86
C ASP A 356 3.29 -3.57 -4.91
N CYS A 357 3.56 -3.61 -3.60
CA CYS A 357 2.46 -3.67 -2.66
C CYS A 357 1.70 -2.35 -2.58
N ILE A 358 2.42 -1.23 -2.54
CA ILE A 358 1.86 0.12 -2.45
C ILE A 358 2.61 1.01 -3.45
N HIS A 359 1.89 1.61 -4.40
CA HIS A 359 2.50 2.41 -5.46
C HIS A 359 1.73 3.69 -5.76
N THR A 360 2.43 4.82 -5.88
CA THR A 360 1.86 6.06 -6.39
C THR A 360 2.63 6.58 -7.60
N ASN A 361 1.95 6.69 -8.75
CA ASN A 361 2.49 7.45 -9.88
C ASN A 361 2.35 8.94 -9.61
N TYR A 362 3.41 9.70 -9.88
CA TYR A 362 3.47 11.16 -9.72
C TYR A 362 3.04 11.66 -8.34
N GLY A 363 3.15 10.82 -7.31
CA GLY A 363 2.57 11.08 -6.02
C GLY A 363 3.47 10.73 -4.82
N LYS A 364 2.87 10.83 -3.66
CA LYS A 364 3.51 10.55 -2.38
C LYS A 364 2.82 9.41 -1.64
N VAL A 365 3.57 8.73 -0.78
CA VAL A 365 3.04 7.76 0.18
C VAL A 365 3.28 8.27 1.59
N THR A 366 2.22 8.29 2.40
CA THR A 366 2.26 8.70 3.80
C THR A 366 1.78 7.56 4.70
N LEU A 367 2.66 7.09 5.58
CA LEU A 367 2.39 6.02 6.53
C LEU A 367 2.49 6.56 7.95
N GLU A 368 1.34 6.71 8.63
CA GLU A 368 1.25 7.32 9.94
C GLU A 368 0.58 6.38 10.96
N SER A 369 1.34 5.90 11.93
CA SER A 369 0.80 5.04 13.00
C SER A 369 0.02 3.83 12.47
N CYS A 370 0.59 3.10 11.50
CA CYS A 370 -0.03 1.94 10.86
C CYS A 370 0.84 0.68 10.98
N ASN A 371 0.26 -0.48 10.65
CA ASN A 371 0.93 -1.77 10.66
C ASN A 371 0.85 -2.42 9.29
N LEU A 372 1.99 -2.62 8.64
CA LEU A 372 2.07 -3.22 7.31
C LEU A 372 2.83 -4.54 7.36
N GLU A 373 2.30 -5.55 6.69
CA GLU A 373 2.98 -6.80 6.36
C GLU A 373 2.93 -6.97 4.84
N LEU A 374 4.08 -6.84 4.20
CA LEU A 374 4.21 -6.75 2.75
C LEU A 374 5.06 -7.89 2.23
N LYS A 375 4.62 -8.45 1.12
CA LYS A 375 5.35 -9.42 0.33
C LYS A 375 5.08 -9.17 -1.14
N THR A 376 6.13 -9.09 -1.95
CA THR A 376 6.01 -8.75 -3.35
C THR A 376 7.17 -9.30 -4.17
N MET A 377 7.01 -9.27 -5.49
CA MET A 377 8.07 -9.57 -6.46
C MET A 377 8.78 -8.29 -6.93
N ASP A 378 8.22 -7.11 -6.65
CA ASP A 378 8.80 -5.80 -6.93
C ASP A 378 8.96 -5.01 -5.62
N ASP A 379 8.48 -3.78 -5.50
CA ASP A 379 8.78 -2.94 -4.36
C ASP A 379 7.74 -3.07 -3.24
N GLY A 380 8.23 -3.08 -2.00
CA GLY A 380 7.32 -3.10 -0.86
C GLY A 380 6.45 -1.84 -0.82
N VAL A 381 7.07 -0.67 -0.96
CA VAL A 381 6.41 0.63 -1.08
C VAL A 381 7.17 1.48 -2.08
N HIS A 382 6.50 1.97 -3.11
CA HIS A 382 7.05 2.87 -4.11
C HIS A 382 6.27 4.20 -4.18
N ALA A 383 6.98 5.31 -4.14
CA ALA A 383 6.42 6.65 -4.34
C ALA A 383 7.29 7.44 -5.31
N ASP A 384 6.76 7.87 -6.45
CA ASP A 384 7.53 8.67 -7.42
C ASP A 384 8.11 9.95 -6.84
N TYR A 385 7.49 10.49 -5.78
CA TYR A 385 8.02 11.68 -5.07
C TYR A 385 8.47 11.37 -3.65
N ASN A 386 7.60 11.47 -2.69
CA ASN A 386 7.99 11.41 -1.28
C ASN A 386 7.37 10.19 -0.58
N LEU A 387 8.19 9.43 0.11
CA LEU A 387 7.76 8.42 1.06
C LEU A 387 8.00 8.94 2.48
N SER A 388 6.94 9.13 3.25
CA SER A 388 6.99 9.57 4.64
C SER A 388 6.47 8.51 5.57
N ILE A 389 7.28 8.09 6.55
CA ILE A 389 6.94 7.06 7.54
C ILE A 389 7.06 7.65 8.93
N ASN A 390 6.01 7.51 9.74
CA ASN A 390 6.01 7.99 11.11
C ASN A 390 5.26 7.03 12.05
N ASN A 391 5.90 6.64 13.16
CA ASN A 391 5.34 5.77 14.21
C ASN A 391 4.69 4.48 13.69
N SER A 392 5.15 3.94 12.57
CA SER A 392 4.56 2.79 11.89
C SER A 392 5.40 1.54 12.04
N SER A 393 4.75 0.37 12.05
CA SER A 393 5.40 -0.94 12.03
C SER A 393 5.30 -1.54 10.64
N ILE A 394 6.44 -1.77 9.99
CA ILE A 394 6.49 -2.27 8.61
C ILE A 394 7.37 -3.52 8.57
N GLN A 395 6.79 -4.62 8.13
CA GLN A 395 7.48 -5.87 7.87
C GLN A 395 7.39 -6.17 6.38
N ILE A 396 8.52 -6.10 5.68
CA ILE A 396 8.65 -6.53 4.28
C ILE A 396 9.34 -7.89 4.30
N ASN A 397 8.57 -8.93 3.98
CA ASN A 397 9.01 -10.32 4.08
C ASN A 397 9.83 -10.78 2.88
N ASP A 398 9.55 -10.21 1.71
CA ASP A 398 10.24 -10.46 0.43
C ASP A 398 9.89 -9.33 -0.54
N SER A 399 10.88 -8.77 -1.23
CA SER A 399 10.70 -7.72 -2.23
C SER A 399 11.90 -7.67 -3.18
N TYR A 400 11.76 -6.96 -4.28
CA TYR A 400 12.91 -6.52 -5.09
C TYR A 400 13.58 -5.37 -4.36
N GLU A 401 12.95 -4.21 -4.24
CA GLU A 401 13.34 -3.16 -3.31
C GLU A 401 12.39 -3.08 -2.11
N GLY A 402 12.91 -2.65 -0.98
CA GLY A 402 12.08 -2.58 0.23
C GLY A 402 11.16 -1.37 0.24
N LEU A 403 11.77 -0.21 0.27
CA LEU A 403 11.12 1.11 0.32
C LEU A 403 11.77 2.01 -0.72
N GLU A 404 10.98 2.52 -1.64
CA GLU A 404 11.46 3.43 -2.68
C GLU A 404 10.73 4.77 -2.68
N GLY A 405 11.45 5.83 -3.02
CA GLY A 405 10.89 7.15 -3.26
C GLY A 405 11.95 8.17 -3.61
N ALA A 406 11.58 9.25 -4.33
CA ALA A 406 12.53 10.33 -4.59
C ALA A 406 13.12 10.90 -3.29
N ASN A 407 12.29 11.03 -2.26
CA ASN A 407 12.76 11.35 -0.92
C ASN A 407 12.08 10.45 0.11
N VAL A 408 12.89 9.74 0.91
CA VAL A 408 12.42 8.88 1.97
C VAL A 408 12.69 9.51 3.32
N THR A 409 11.66 9.74 4.12
CA THR A 409 11.78 10.32 5.46
C THR A 409 11.18 9.38 6.50
N ILE A 410 11.99 8.97 7.47
CA ILE A 410 11.58 8.06 8.54
C ILE A 410 11.63 8.79 9.88
N ASN A 411 10.48 8.84 10.56
CA ASN A 411 10.26 9.56 11.80
C ASN A 411 9.61 8.66 12.86
N GLY A 412 9.54 9.19 14.08
CA GLY A 412 8.79 8.59 15.19
C GLY A 412 9.56 7.50 15.93
N ASP A 413 9.63 7.63 17.25
CA ASP A 413 10.37 6.68 18.11
C ASP A 413 9.73 5.27 18.12
N ASN A 414 8.45 5.17 17.75
CA ASN A 414 7.74 3.90 17.64
C ASN A 414 7.83 3.28 16.23
N THR A 415 8.51 3.92 15.29
CA THR A 415 8.72 3.34 13.96
C THR A 415 9.62 2.11 14.08
N ASN A 416 9.15 0.98 13.52
CA ASN A 416 9.87 -0.28 13.47
C ASN A 416 9.79 -0.86 12.06
N ILE A 417 10.92 -0.93 11.37
CA ILE A 417 10.98 -1.42 9.99
C ILE A 417 11.89 -2.64 9.93
N VAL A 418 11.39 -3.70 9.31
CA VAL A 418 12.19 -4.87 8.94
C VAL A 418 11.99 -5.12 7.46
N SER A 419 13.06 -5.06 6.67
CA SER A 419 13.02 -5.33 5.22
C SER A 419 13.97 -6.45 4.85
N TYR A 420 13.48 -7.33 3.97
CA TYR A 420 14.26 -8.34 3.26
C TYR A 420 14.09 -8.11 1.77
N SER A 421 15.15 -7.61 1.13
CA SER A 421 15.12 -7.23 -0.28
C SER A 421 16.15 -8.00 -1.09
N SER A 422 15.80 -8.35 -2.31
CA SER A 422 16.71 -9.04 -3.25
C SER A 422 17.63 -8.07 -3.99
N ASP A 423 17.28 -6.80 -4.03
CA ASP A 423 18.10 -5.67 -4.43
C ASP A 423 18.18 -4.70 -3.25
N ASP A 424 17.81 -3.43 -3.38
CA ASP A 424 18.05 -2.42 -2.37
C ASP A 424 17.05 -2.46 -1.20
N GLY A 425 17.55 -2.17 -0.01
CA GLY A 425 16.71 -2.19 1.19
C GLY A 425 15.83 -0.96 1.34
N ILE A 426 16.44 0.21 1.13
CA ILE A 426 15.78 1.52 1.02
C ILE A 426 16.48 2.26 -0.11
N ASN A 427 15.71 2.68 -1.12
CA ASN A 427 16.22 3.38 -2.28
C ASN A 427 15.64 4.79 -2.38
N ALA A 428 16.48 5.80 -2.67
CA ALA A 428 16.04 7.14 -3.05
C ALA A 428 16.58 7.48 -4.43
N ALA A 429 15.79 7.17 -5.44
CA ALA A 429 16.05 7.42 -6.84
C ALA A 429 14.85 8.13 -7.49
N SER A 430 15.06 8.87 -8.57
CA SER A 430 13.97 9.46 -9.34
C SER A 430 14.47 10.07 -10.64
N ASP A 431 13.71 9.88 -11.70
CA ASP A 431 13.88 10.63 -12.95
C ASP A 431 13.11 11.97 -12.95
N LEU A 432 12.19 12.14 -11.99
CA LEU A 432 11.34 13.32 -11.86
C LEU A 432 11.94 14.40 -10.95
N VAL A 433 12.82 14.00 -10.03
CA VAL A 433 13.40 14.87 -9.00
C VAL A 433 14.92 14.78 -9.04
N SER A 434 15.58 15.91 -9.21
CA SER A 434 17.04 15.97 -9.36
C SER A 434 17.84 15.77 -8.05
N GLN A 435 17.19 15.84 -6.89
CA GLN A 435 17.82 15.61 -5.59
C GLN A 435 17.00 14.61 -4.80
N THR A 436 17.58 13.46 -4.58
CA THR A 436 16.95 12.34 -3.91
C THR A 436 17.68 12.05 -2.61
N ASN A 437 16.94 11.98 -1.51
CA ASN A 437 17.54 11.90 -0.20
C ASN A 437 16.82 10.89 0.69
N ILE A 438 17.59 10.25 1.57
CA ILE A 438 17.05 9.48 2.68
C ILE A 438 17.38 10.20 3.99
N THR A 439 16.37 10.43 4.82
CA THR A 439 16.53 11.02 6.15
C THR A 439 15.93 10.12 7.22
N ILE A 440 16.76 9.58 8.10
CA ILE A 440 16.35 8.77 9.25
C ILE A 440 16.48 9.61 10.52
N ASN A 441 15.33 10.08 11.03
CA ASN A 441 15.26 10.93 12.21
C ASN A 441 15.07 10.14 13.51
N ALA A 442 14.41 8.97 13.45
CA ALA A 442 14.07 8.14 14.60
C ALA A 442 13.73 6.70 14.17
N GLY A 443 13.30 5.87 15.12
CA GLY A 443 12.84 4.51 14.87
C GLY A 443 13.91 3.43 15.02
N TYR A 444 13.50 2.19 14.82
CA TYR A 444 14.35 1.01 14.82
C TYR A 444 14.24 0.29 13.48
N LEU A 445 15.32 0.28 12.71
CA LEU A 445 15.37 -0.25 11.35
C LEU A 445 16.32 -1.47 11.31
N ARG A 446 15.87 -2.55 10.68
CA ARG A 446 16.67 -3.72 10.33
C ARG A 446 16.51 -4.01 8.85
N ILE A 447 17.54 -3.74 8.10
CA ILE A 447 17.54 -3.84 6.64
C ILE A 447 18.48 -4.97 6.22
N TYR A 448 17.98 -5.88 5.43
CA TYR A 448 18.68 -6.99 4.82
C TYR A 448 18.53 -6.88 3.31
N ALA A 449 19.61 -6.63 2.61
CA ALA A 449 19.62 -6.38 1.17
C ALA A 449 20.69 -7.17 0.45
N ASN A 450 20.42 -7.58 -0.79
CA ASN A 450 21.43 -8.17 -1.66
C ASN A 450 21.99 -7.15 -2.68
N GLY A 451 21.27 -6.06 -2.93
CA GLY A 451 21.77 -4.81 -3.51
C GLY A 451 22.36 -3.90 -2.43
N ASP A 452 22.23 -2.60 -2.56
CA ASP A 452 22.67 -1.67 -1.52
C ASP A 452 21.72 -1.71 -0.31
N GLY A 453 22.28 -1.63 0.88
CA GLY A 453 21.44 -1.69 2.08
C GLY A 453 20.53 -0.47 2.19
N VAL A 454 21.13 0.71 2.05
CA VAL A 454 20.43 2.00 1.97
C VAL A 454 21.13 2.82 0.89
N ASP A 455 20.44 3.07 -0.22
CA ASP A 455 20.94 3.84 -1.36
C ASP A 455 20.22 5.18 -1.52
N ALA A 456 20.95 6.23 -1.79
CA ALA A 456 20.40 7.54 -2.13
C ALA A 456 21.28 8.26 -3.16
N ASN A 457 20.79 8.46 -4.36
CA ASN A 457 21.58 9.12 -5.41
C ASN A 457 22.21 10.46 -4.99
N THR A 458 21.65 11.19 -4.01
CA THR A 458 22.23 12.48 -3.56
C THR A 458 22.75 12.42 -2.13
N ALA A 459 21.91 12.16 -1.12
CA ALA A 459 22.40 12.20 0.26
C ALA A 459 21.60 11.32 1.22
N LEU A 460 22.32 10.73 2.17
CA LEU A 460 21.81 9.92 3.26
C LEU A 460 22.11 10.60 4.60
N TYR A 461 21.08 10.83 5.41
CA TYR A 461 21.18 11.50 6.71
C TYR A 461 20.73 10.58 7.85
N PHE A 462 21.63 10.22 8.75
CA PHE A 462 21.32 9.58 10.03
C PHE A 462 21.28 10.65 11.12
N LYS A 463 20.10 10.95 11.64
CA LYS A 463 19.87 11.99 12.65
C LYS A 463 19.43 11.43 14.00
N GLY A 464 18.87 10.21 14.03
CA GLY A 464 18.40 9.57 15.25
C GLY A 464 18.04 8.10 15.04
N GLY A 465 17.44 7.48 16.07
CA GLY A 465 17.01 6.10 16.05
C GLY A 465 18.15 5.07 16.07
N THR A 466 17.83 3.84 15.71
CA THR A 466 18.78 2.74 15.55
C THR A 466 18.59 2.10 14.18
N THR A 467 19.63 2.15 13.37
CA THR A 467 19.64 1.57 12.01
C THR A 467 20.67 0.46 11.94
N ILE A 468 20.21 -0.76 11.66
CA ILE A 468 21.03 -1.94 11.43
C ILE A 468 20.87 -2.33 9.98
N VAL A 469 21.99 -2.40 9.25
CA VAL A 469 22.01 -2.76 7.84
C VAL A 469 22.95 -3.93 7.63
N GLU A 470 22.46 -4.99 7.06
CA GLU A 470 23.28 -6.06 6.48
C GLU A 470 23.15 -5.99 4.97
N GLY A 471 24.14 -5.40 4.33
CA GLY A 471 24.22 -5.22 2.88
C GLY A 471 24.82 -6.44 2.17
N PRO A 472 25.19 -6.29 0.90
CA PRO A 472 25.49 -7.41 0.00
C PRO A 472 26.77 -8.17 0.35
N GLY A 473 26.82 -9.39 -0.19
CA GLY A 473 27.98 -10.25 -0.16
C GLY A 473 29.10 -9.86 -1.13
N SER A 474 28.81 -9.06 -2.16
CA SER A 474 29.80 -8.52 -3.13
C SER A 474 29.15 -7.48 -4.05
N GLY A 475 29.91 -6.50 -4.47
CA GLY A 475 29.54 -5.53 -5.51
C GLY A 475 29.06 -4.20 -4.93
N ASN A 476 27.97 -4.19 -4.26
CA ASN A 476 27.32 -3.02 -3.67
C ASN A 476 27.76 -2.79 -2.21
N GLY A 477 27.24 -1.77 -1.55
CA GLY A 477 27.58 -1.39 -0.18
C GLY A 477 26.45 -1.63 0.83
N SER A 478 26.77 -1.54 2.11
CA SER A 478 25.69 -1.46 3.12
C SER A 478 25.04 -0.08 3.11
N LEU A 479 25.77 0.95 2.72
CA LEU A 479 25.31 2.32 2.56
C LEU A 479 25.95 2.88 1.29
N ASP A 480 25.12 3.39 0.36
CA ASP A 480 25.56 4.11 -0.83
C ASP A 480 24.88 5.47 -0.91
N ALA A 481 25.63 6.52 -1.21
CA ALA A 481 25.16 7.85 -1.56
C ALA A 481 26.33 8.75 -1.97
N ASP A 482 26.08 9.76 -2.80
CA ASP A 482 27.06 10.81 -3.04
C ASP A 482 27.63 11.40 -1.73
N LYS A 483 26.75 11.54 -0.71
CA LYS A 483 27.12 12.08 0.61
C LYS A 483 26.39 11.39 1.74
N ILE A 484 27.12 10.88 2.72
CA ILE A 484 26.55 10.25 3.92
C ILE A 484 26.86 11.10 5.15
N TYR A 485 25.83 11.42 5.94
CA TYR A 485 25.92 12.25 7.12
C TYR A 485 25.53 11.50 8.40
N PHE A 486 26.48 11.27 9.30
CA PHE A 486 26.25 10.71 10.64
C PHE A 486 26.09 11.83 11.65
N GLN A 487 24.86 12.21 11.96
CA GLN A 487 24.55 13.36 12.81
C GLN A 487 23.97 12.94 14.17
N GLY A 488 23.43 11.72 14.28
CA GLY A 488 22.84 11.18 15.50
C GLY A 488 22.42 9.71 15.35
N GLY A 489 21.87 9.16 16.43
CA GLY A 489 21.39 7.78 16.49
C GLY A 489 22.51 6.73 16.61
N ILE A 490 22.12 5.47 16.43
CA ILE A 490 23.02 4.32 16.34
C ILE A 490 22.96 3.80 14.92
N VAL A 491 24.11 3.69 14.26
CA VAL A 491 24.21 3.06 12.95
C VAL A 491 25.17 1.88 13.04
N PHE A 492 24.71 0.70 12.67
CA PHE A 492 25.51 -0.50 12.50
C PHE A 492 25.27 -1.02 11.09
N ALA A 493 26.18 -0.76 10.18
CA ALA A 493 26.03 -1.14 8.79
C ALA A 493 27.23 -1.99 8.34
N CYS A 494 26.96 -3.16 7.79
CA CYS A 494 27.99 -4.12 7.41
C CYS A 494 27.75 -4.75 6.04
N SER A 495 28.86 -5.03 5.32
CA SER A 495 28.88 -5.65 4.00
C SER A 495 30.21 -6.36 3.75
N THR A 496 30.38 -7.01 2.61
CA THR A 496 31.64 -7.67 2.25
C THR A 496 32.52 -6.84 1.32
N SER A 497 32.04 -5.78 0.74
CA SER A 497 32.85 -4.93 -0.14
C SER A 497 32.82 -3.47 0.32
N GLY A 498 33.87 -2.77 0.05
CA GLY A 498 33.98 -1.38 0.44
C GLY A 498 33.85 -0.45 -0.75
N MET A 499 32.69 0.11 -0.98
CA MET A 499 32.63 1.40 -1.65
C MET A 499 33.03 2.49 -0.68
N THR A 500 33.73 3.50 -1.16
CA THR A 500 34.28 4.60 -0.33
C THR A 500 33.51 5.85 -0.66
N GLU A 501 32.42 6.03 0.03
CA GLU A 501 31.57 7.20 -0.11
C GLU A 501 32.12 8.41 0.65
N GLN A 502 31.64 9.61 0.26
CA GLN A 502 31.93 10.83 0.99
C GLN A 502 31.13 10.87 2.30
N MET A 503 31.79 10.51 3.39
CA MET A 503 31.19 10.46 4.72
C MET A 503 31.57 11.69 5.54
N THR A 504 30.61 12.24 6.26
CA THR A 504 30.77 13.32 7.24
C THR A 504 30.13 12.91 8.56
N ALA A 505 30.78 13.13 9.68
CA ALA A 505 30.28 12.76 10.99
C ALA A 505 30.38 13.93 11.98
N THR A 506 29.29 14.21 12.69
CA THR A 506 29.24 15.11 13.84
C THR A 506 29.20 14.36 15.17
N GLN A 507 28.92 13.05 15.14
CA GLN A 507 29.12 12.15 16.28
C GLN A 507 30.19 11.10 15.97
N GLY A 508 30.77 10.46 17.00
CA GLY A 508 31.78 9.44 16.81
C GLY A 508 31.35 8.34 15.85
N THR A 509 32.13 8.14 14.80
CA THR A 509 31.85 7.17 13.74
C THR A 509 33.16 6.52 13.32
N PHE A 510 33.17 5.21 13.15
CA PHE A 510 34.30 4.54 12.51
C PHE A 510 33.87 3.68 11.33
N VAL A 511 34.77 3.54 10.38
CA VAL A 511 34.69 2.59 9.26
C VAL A 511 35.85 1.62 9.42
N TYR A 512 35.50 0.36 9.66
CA TYR A 512 36.47 -0.74 9.71
C TYR A 512 36.40 -1.55 8.43
N GLN A 513 37.53 -1.87 7.84
CA GLN A 513 37.67 -2.81 6.74
C GLN A 513 38.85 -3.74 7.02
N GLY A 514 38.60 -5.04 7.09
CA GLY A 514 39.64 -5.98 7.46
C GLY A 514 39.22 -7.44 7.46
N SER A 515 39.56 -8.14 8.54
CA SER A 515 39.23 -9.57 8.68
C SER A 515 37.75 -9.82 8.63
N SER A 516 37.31 -10.89 7.94
CA SER A 516 35.92 -11.29 7.86
C SER A 516 35.36 -11.67 9.23
N MET A 517 34.17 -11.17 9.51
CA MET A 517 33.32 -11.53 10.63
C MET A 517 32.24 -12.49 10.09
N ALA A 518 32.22 -13.72 10.62
CA ALA A 518 31.35 -14.76 10.09
C ALA A 518 29.89 -14.57 10.49
N SER A 519 28.96 -15.08 9.67
CA SER A 519 27.55 -15.18 10.02
C SER A 519 27.32 -15.95 11.33
N ASN A 520 26.21 -15.66 11.99
CA ASN A 520 25.81 -16.23 13.28
C ASN A 520 26.76 -15.92 14.44
N LYS A 521 27.66 -14.94 14.28
CA LYS A 521 28.50 -14.41 15.35
C LYS A 521 27.87 -13.18 15.97
N ILE A 522 28.00 -13.04 17.29
CA ILE A 522 27.64 -11.81 17.99
C ILE A 522 28.81 -10.84 17.81
N ILE A 523 28.57 -9.78 17.04
CA ILE A 523 29.53 -8.68 16.95
C ILE A 523 29.20 -7.67 18.03
N SER A 524 30.17 -7.40 18.88
CA SER A 524 30.03 -6.40 19.94
C SER A 524 31.08 -5.31 19.78
N ILE A 525 30.65 -4.08 19.95
CA ILE A 525 31.52 -2.91 20.08
C ILE A 525 31.62 -2.60 21.55
N THR A 526 32.86 -2.68 22.11
CA THR A 526 33.08 -2.49 23.53
C THR A 526 34.08 -1.36 23.78
N ASP A 527 34.00 -0.75 24.95
CA ASP A 527 35.03 0.15 25.43
C ASP A 527 36.34 -0.60 25.79
N SER A 528 37.36 0.11 26.22
CA SER A 528 38.67 -0.47 26.65
C SER A 528 38.53 -1.36 27.90
N SER A 529 37.44 -1.27 28.64
CA SER A 529 37.12 -2.08 29.82
C SER A 529 36.23 -3.27 29.50
N ASN A 530 35.94 -3.51 28.22
CA ASN A 530 35.03 -4.53 27.68
C ASN A 530 33.54 -4.32 28.02
N ASN A 531 33.12 -3.12 28.40
CA ASN A 531 31.68 -2.82 28.49
C ASN A 531 31.11 -2.63 27.08
N PRO A 532 30.02 -3.31 26.74
CA PRO A 532 29.41 -3.21 25.40
C PRO A 532 28.71 -1.85 25.21
N LEU A 533 28.99 -1.18 24.10
CA LEU A 533 28.22 -0.05 23.58
C LEU A 533 27.08 -0.56 22.72
N PHE A 534 27.34 -1.63 21.98
CA PHE A 534 26.36 -2.23 21.05
C PHE A 534 26.72 -3.69 20.81
N SER A 535 25.71 -4.53 20.57
CA SER A 535 25.89 -5.93 20.18
C SER A 535 24.80 -6.36 19.20
N TYR A 536 25.19 -7.09 18.16
CA TYR A 536 24.29 -7.59 17.15
C TYR A 536 24.75 -8.96 16.62
N THR A 537 23.81 -9.85 16.37
CA THR A 537 24.10 -11.15 15.76
C THR A 537 23.97 -11.06 14.26
N LEU A 538 25.07 -11.23 13.54
CA LEU A 538 25.09 -11.21 12.08
C LEU A 538 24.27 -12.38 11.49
N LYS A 539 23.49 -12.10 10.46
CA LYS A 539 22.87 -13.14 9.63
C LYS A 539 23.79 -13.57 8.49
N GLN A 540 24.59 -12.64 7.96
CA GLN A 540 25.56 -12.93 6.91
C GLN A 540 26.97 -12.49 7.32
N SER A 541 27.99 -13.05 6.64
CA SER A 541 29.38 -12.66 6.91
C SER A 541 29.69 -11.31 6.28
N CYS A 542 30.54 -10.52 6.96
CA CYS A 542 30.98 -9.23 6.45
C CYS A 542 32.46 -9.00 6.77
N ASN A 543 33.10 -8.10 6.04
CA ASN A 543 34.49 -7.64 6.32
C ASN A 543 34.60 -6.11 6.36
N GLN A 544 33.51 -5.41 6.13
CA GLN A 544 33.39 -3.97 6.37
C GLN A 544 32.32 -3.76 7.44
N LEU A 545 32.59 -2.81 8.34
CA LEU A 545 31.65 -2.37 9.37
C LEU A 545 31.73 -0.86 9.53
N ILE A 546 30.62 -0.19 9.34
CA ILE A 546 30.40 1.22 9.67
C ILE A 546 29.62 1.24 10.98
N PHE A 547 30.16 1.91 11.98
CA PHE A 547 29.52 2.06 13.27
C PHE A 547 29.55 3.50 13.75
N SER A 548 28.38 4.05 14.05
CA SER A 548 28.21 5.41 14.57
C SER A 548 27.45 5.37 15.89
N HIS A 549 27.98 6.03 16.91
CA HIS A 549 27.37 6.03 18.24
C HIS A 549 27.82 7.27 19.03
N ALA A 550 26.92 7.85 19.83
CA ALA A 550 27.19 9.04 20.61
C ALA A 550 28.32 8.87 21.65
N ASP A 551 28.57 7.65 22.10
CA ASP A 551 29.64 7.35 23.10
C ASP A 551 30.99 7.03 22.48
N LEU A 552 31.15 7.04 21.18
CA LEU A 552 32.46 6.99 20.55
C LEU A 552 33.14 8.35 20.69
N LYS A 553 34.17 8.42 21.53
CA LYS A 553 34.88 9.67 21.84
C LYS A 553 36.26 9.72 21.20
N VAL A 554 36.61 10.84 20.58
CA VAL A 554 37.95 11.09 20.03
C VAL A 554 38.98 10.94 21.15
N GLY A 555 40.07 10.25 20.87
CA GLY A 555 41.13 9.94 21.84
C GLY A 555 40.91 8.65 22.63
N SER A 556 39.76 8.00 22.51
CA SER A 556 39.45 6.71 23.16
C SER A 556 39.65 5.55 22.20
N SER A 557 39.76 4.34 22.75
CA SER A 557 39.87 3.10 21.98
C SER A 557 38.73 2.17 22.28
N TYR A 558 38.24 1.47 21.24
CA TYR A 558 37.12 0.53 21.30
C TYR A 558 37.53 -0.78 20.63
N ASN A 559 36.98 -1.88 21.11
CA ASN A 559 37.23 -3.19 20.50
C ASN A 559 36.03 -3.64 19.66
N ILE A 560 36.30 -4.21 18.50
CA ILE A 560 35.35 -5.03 17.76
C ILE A 560 35.59 -6.47 18.21
N MET A 561 34.55 -7.08 18.76
CA MET A 561 34.55 -8.46 19.23
C MET A 561 33.66 -9.31 18.34
N ALA A 562 34.05 -10.55 18.05
CA ALA A 562 33.20 -11.58 17.46
C ALA A 562 33.06 -12.71 18.50
N ASP A 563 31.91 -12.84 19.11
CA ASP A 563 31.69 -13.57 20.35
C ASP A 563 32.67 -13.10 21.44
N SER A 564 33.48 -14.02 21.96
CA SER A 564 34.53 -13.69 22.95
C SER A 564 35.89 -13.32 22.32
N SER A 565 36.02 -13.39 20.99
CA SER A 565 37.30 -13.15 20.31
C SER A 565 37.39 -11.73 19.81
N LYS A 566 38.52 -11.07 20.10
CA LYS A 566 38.76 -9.73 19.59
C LYS A 566 39.17 -9.77 18.11
N VAL A 567 38.43 -9.05 17.28
CA VAL A 567 38.72 -8.86 15.85
C VAL A 567 39.81 -7.79 15.70
N THR A 568 39.57 -6.63 16.28
CA THR A 568 40.54 -5.50 16.24
C THR A 568 40.24 -4.47 17.33
N THR A 569 41.15 -3.50 17.48
CA THR A 569 40.93 -2.32 18.31
C THR A 569 40.92 -1.07 17.42
N ILE A 570 39.90 -0.25 17.57
CA ILE A 570 39.71 1.02 16.89
C ILE A 570 40.15 2.15 17.83
N SER A 571 41.16 2.91 17.46
CA SER A 571 41.54 4.13 18.18
C SER A 571 40.94 5.34 17.47
N MET A 572 40.00 6.02 18.10
CA MET A 572 39.30 7.16 17.52
C MET A 572 40.23 8.37 17.44
N THR A 573 40.80 8.63 16.26
CA THR A 573 41.72 9.76 16.01
C THR A 573 40.98 11.03 15.59
N SER A 574 39.77 10.91 15.15
CA SER A 574 38.87 11.98 14.73
C SER A 574 37.40 11.55 14.89
N THR A 575 36.46 12.46 14.74
CA THR A 575 35.03 12.14 14.79
C THR A 575 34.65 11.07 13.77
N LEU A 576 35.23 11.10 12.57
CA LEU A 576 35.17 10.03 11.58
C LEU A 576 36.57 9.38 11.48
N THR A 577 36.69 8.13 11.92
CA THR A 577 37.93 7.37 11.89
C THR A 577 37.82 6.18 10.95
N LYS A 578 38.72 6.07 9.97
CA LYS A 578 38.76 4.93 9.03
C LYS A 578 39.94 4.01 9.41
N VAL A 579 39.71 2.71 9.52
CA VAL A 579 40.70 1.70 9.91
C VAL A 579 40.66 0.51 8.94
N GLY A 580 41.82 0.13 8.42
CA GLY A 580 42.02 -0.97 7.50
C GLY A 580 42.50 -0.51 6.13
N THR A 581 42.65 -1.45 5.20
CA THR A 581 43.09 -1.17 3.83
C THR A 581 41.91 -0.86 2.95
N SER A 582 41.80 0.38 2.46
CA SER A 582 40.87 0.68 1.37
C SER A 582 41.25 -0.11 0.13
N GLY A 583 40.42 -1.02 -0.29
CA GLY A 583 40.47 -1.57 -1.64
C GLY A 583 40.11 -0.44 -2.61
N GLY A 584 41.10 0.03 -3.40
CA GLY A 584 40.85 1.02 -4.46
C GLY A 584 40.03 0.38 -5.59
N GLY A 585 38.75 0.61 -5.60
CA GLY A 585 37.88 0.34 -6.72
C GLY A 585 37.07 1.62 -6.98
N GLY A 586 37.51 2.43 -7.94
CA GLY A 586 36.67 3.48 -8.51
C GLY A 586 35.58 2.82 -9.33
N GLY A 587 34.44 2.58 -8.74
CA GLY A 587 33.20 2.25 -9.44
C GLY A 587 32.56 3.57 -9.88
N GLY A 588 32.45 3.81 -11.17
CA GLY A 588 31.61 4.89 -11.67
C GLY A 588 30.15 4.55 -11.41
N HIS A 589 29.38 5.51 -10.95
CA HIS A 589 27.94 5.44 -10.87
C HIS A 589 27.36 5.01 -12.21
N GLY A 590 26.90 3.78 -12.28
CA GLY A 590 25.97 3.36 -13.32
C GLY A 590 24.58 3.79 -12.86
N GLY A 591 24.15 4.97 -13.29
CA GLY A 591 22.77 5.35 -13.12
C GLY A 591 21.90 4.29 -13.77
N GLN A 592 21.28 3.46 -12.97
CA GLN A 592 20.15 2.68 -13.44
C GLN A 592 18.95 3.61 -13.32
N GLY A 593 18.47 4.08 -14.52
CA GLY A 593 17.29 4.91 -14.61
C GLY A 593 16.10 4.19 -14.00
N GLY A 594 15.33 4.95 -13.25
CA GLY A 594 14.02 4.54 -12.80
C GLY A 594 13.24 3.98 -13.98
N ARG A 595 12.60 2.86 -13.76
CA ARG A 595 11.77 2.22 -14.77
C ARG A 595 10.33 2.58 -14.50
N LEU A 596 9.66 3.13 -15.52
CA LEU A 596 8.23 3.45 -15.56
C LEU A 596 7.35 2.21 -15.39
#